data_833e95df513bad18e3e1fb31b39f557c
#
_entry.id   833e95df513bad18e3e1fb31b39f557c
#
_cell.length_a   1.000
_cell.length_b   1.000
_cell.length_c   1.000
_cell.angle_alpha   90.00
_cell.angle_beta   90.00
_cell.angle_gamma   90.00
#
_symmetry.space_group_name_H-M   'P 1'
#
loop_
_entity.id
_entity.type
_entity.pdbx_description
1 polymer ?
#
loop_
_entity_poly.entity_id
_entity_poly.type
_entity_poly.pdbx_seq_one_letter_code
_entity_poly.pdbx_strand_id
1 'polypeptide(L)'
;MRRIAALVCGVLLGFVAPQWAWAEPAAYEVEMVPAAGALFYPSVSGVVPRLGGPHFCSAGVVASPSHDLLVTAAHCVLGPGALIEFAPQLHDAELPEGVWTVTDMYIDPAWQMSFDPRHDVAFLRVAPRAGKKIEDVVAGLPLAAPRVGEPVTVSGYPMGSGGRPLTCTAPLEAVEDGSAIHCSGFGEGTSGGPWVQNGQVVGVIGGPEQGGCSPDVEYSTPFGPDVQALLSRAAAGGNGDVLPIGFTANAC
;
A
#
# COMPACT_ATOMS: atom_id res chain seq x y z
N MET A 1 14.16 -12.00 -84.37
CA MET A 1 13.92 -12.75 -83.11
C MET A 1 13.89 -11.77 -81.95
N ARG A 2 12.72 -11.39 -81.51
CA ARG A 2 12.53 -10.49 -80.36
C ARG A 2 12.22 -11.34 -79.15
N ARG A 3 13.06 -11.25 -78.10
CA ARG A 3 12.86 -11.92 -76.82
C ARG A 3 12.01 -10.97 -75.91
N ILE A 4 10.83 -11.42 -75.53
CA ILE A 4 9.96 -10.76 -74.57
C ILE A 4 10.37 -11.23 -73.17
N ALA A 5 10.86 -10.33 -72.34
CA ALA A 5 11.11 -10.60 -70.92
C ALA A 5 9.81 -10.34 -70.13
N ALA A 6 9.29 -11.35 -69.50
CA ALA A 6 8.15 -11.24 -68.60
C ALA A 6 8.65 -10.80 -67.19
N LEU A 7 8.21 -9.66 -66.74
CA LEU A 7 8.41 -9.18 -65.36
C LEU A 7 7.36 -9.83 -64.45
N VAL A 8 7.80 -10.70 -63.55
CA VAL A 8 6.93 -11.22 -62.48
C VAL A 8 6.99 -10.27 -61.31
N CYS A 9 5.88 -9.54 -61.09
CA CYS A 9 5.71 -8.67 -59.91
C CYS A 9 5.21 -9.51 -58.75
N GLY A 10 6.08 -9.89 -57.85
CA GLY A 10 5.70 -10.60 -56.61
C GLY A 10 5.07 -9.63 -55.63
N VAL A 11 3.78 -9.77 -55.34
CA VAL A 11 3.10 -9.06 -54.28
C VAL A 11 3.38 -9.76 -52.94
N LEU A 12 4.23 -9.16 -52.11
CA LEU A 12 4.43 -9.59 -50.74
C LEU A 12 3.23 -9.11 -49.92
N LEU A 13 2.29 -9.99 -49.65
CA LEU A 13 1.24 -9.80 -48.67
C LEU A 13 1.88 -9.88 -47.26
N GLY A 14 2.21 -8.73 -46.67
CA GLY A 14 2.61 -8.63 -45.26
C GLY A 14 1.43 -9.00 -44.37
N PHE A 15 1.50 -10.13 -43.69
CA PHE A 15 0.58 -10.42 -42.57
C PHE A 15 0.93 -9.49 -41.41
N VAL A 16 0.13 -8.45 -41.20
CA VAL A 16 0.11 -7.70 -39.96
C VAL A 16 -0.70 -8.53 -38.97
N ALA A 17 -0.03 -9.23 -38.06
CA ALA A 17 -0.69 -9.89 -36.96
C ALA A 17 -1.36 -8.79 -36.09
N PRO A 18 -2.62 -8.95 -35.68
CA PRO A 18 -3.23 -8.00 -34.77
C PRO A 18 -2.46 -8.04 -33.46
N GLN A 19 -1.82 -6.94 -33.09
CA GLN A 19 -1.29 -6.73 -31.75
C GLN A 19 -2.52 -6.51 -30.86
N TRP A 20 -2.89 -7.55 -30.12
CA TRP A 20 -3.80 -7.40 -28.99
C TRP A 20 -3.02 -6.59 -27.94
N ALA A 21 -3.24 -5.30 -27.93
CA ALA A 21 -2.82 -4.47 -26.79
C ALA A 21 -3.68 -4.94 -25.60
N TRP A 22 -3.09 -5.68 -24.68
CA TRP A 22 -3.69 -5.96 -23.40
C TRP A 22 -3.83 -4.61 -22.70
N ALA A 23 -5.05 -4.22 -22.34
CA ALA A 23 -5.24 -3.04 -21.51
C ALA A 23 -4.47 -3.26 -20.21
N GLU A 24 -3.69 -2.26 -19.81
CA GLU A 24 -2.99 -2.32 -18.52
C GLU A 24 -4.02 -2.46 -17.40
N PRO A 25 -3.72 -3.24 -16.35
CA PRO A 25 -4.60 -3.35 -15.20
C PRO A 25 -4.93 -1.97 -14.62
N ALA A 26 -6.16 -1.78 -14.19
CA ALA A 26 -6.59 -0.57 -13.51
C ALA A 26 -7.21 -0.92 -12.17
N ALA A 27 -6.99 -0.06 -11.19
CA ALA A 27 -7.61 -0.17 -9.88
C ALA A 27 -9.13 0.06 -10.01
N TYR A 28 -9.89 -0.69 -9.24
CA TYR A 28 -11.33 -0.59 -9.19
C TYR A 28 -11.82 -0.63 -7.74
N GLU A 29 -12.96 0.00 -7.49
CA GLU A 29 -13.57 -0.01 -6.17
C GLU A 29 -14.08 -1.41 -5.80
N VAL A 30 -13.87 -1.80 -4.54
CA VAL A 30 -14.47 -2.97 -3.92
C VAL A 30 -15.24 -2.55 -2.68
N GLU A 31 -16.17 -3.38 -2.24
CA GLU A 31 -16.97 -3.09 -1.06
C GLU A 31 -16.08 -2.98 0.19
N MET A 32 -15.15 -3.93 0.37
CA MET A 32 -14.30 -4.02 1.54
C MET A 32 -13.02 -4.81 1.25
N VAL A 33 -11.94 -4.47 1.96
CA VAL A 33 -10.70 -5.28 2.02
C VAL A 33 -10.52 -5.78 3.45
N PRO A 34 -10.60 -7.10 3.72
CA PRO A 34 -10.73 -7.65 5.08
C PRO A 34 -9.64 -7.23 6.06
N ALA A 35 -8.37 -7.16 5.62
CA ALA A 35 -7.24 -6.81 6.48
C ALA A 35 -6.75 -5.37 6.32
N ALA A 36 -7.44 -4.54 5.55
CA ALA A 36 -7.03 -3.15 5.30
C ALA A 36 -8.01 -2.14 5.92
N GLY A 37 -7.53 -0.92 6.09
CA GLY A 37 -8.30 0.21 6.60
C GLY A 37 -7.64 1.55 6.28
N ALA A 38 -8.36 2.62 6.58
CA ALA A 38 -7.91 3.98 6.37
C ALA A 38 -7.31 4.59 7.65
N LEU A 39 -6.28 5.43 7.47
CA LEU A 39 -5.66 6.21 8.54
C LEU A 39 -6.18 7.64 8.55
N PHE A 40 -6.61 8.11 9.71
CA PHE A 40 -7.18 9.43 9.92
C PHE A 40 -6.35 10.24 10.90
N TYR A 41 -6.32 11.56 10.70
CA TYR A 41 -5.94 12.47 11.78
C TYR A 41 -7.07 12.51 12.81
N PRO A 42 -6.76 12.63 14.11
CA PRO A 42 -7.78 12.69 15.13
C PRO A 42 -8.63 13.95 14.91
N SER A 43 -9.91 13.80 15.08
CA SER A 43 -10.77 14.96 15.13
C SER A 43 -10.50 15.73 16.43
N VAL A 44 -10.07 16.99 16.33
CA VAL A 44 -9.88 17.91 17.49
C VAL A 44 -11.15 18.13 18.30
N SER A 45 -12.29 17.58 17.91
CA SER A 45 -13.59 17.84 18.51
C SER A 45 -14.25 16.65 19.19
N GLY A 46 -13.55 15.50 19.30
CA GLY A 46 -14.17 14.28 19.88
C GLY A 46 -15.37 13.74 19.06
N VAL A 47 -15.60 14.31 17.90
CA VAL A 47 -16.57 13.79 16.94
C VAL A 47 -15.85 12.68 16.19
N VAL A 48 -16.39 11.46 16.26
CA VAL A 48 -16.02 10.35 15.38
C VAL A 48 -15.73 10.91 13.98
N PRO A 49 -14.62 10.48 13.30
CA PRO A 49 -14.34 10.91 11.95
C PRO A 49 -15.64 10.86 11.17
N ARG A 50 -16.11 12.02 10.70
CA ARG A 50 -17.30 12.01 9.87
C ARG A 50 -16.87 11.27 8.63
N LEU A 51 -17.46 10.13 8.44
CA LEU A 51 -17.30 9.28 7.27
C LEU A 51 -17.36 10.14 6.01
N GLY A 52 -16.27 10.17 5.25
CA GLY A 52 -16.03 11.18 4.22
C GLY A 52 -15.14 12.36 4.67
N GLY A 53 -14.61 12.35 5.90
CA GLY A 53 -13.51 13.25 6.30
C GLY A 53 -12.19 12.79 5.68
N PRO A 54 -11.18 13.67 5.61
CA PRO A 54 -9.93 13.36 4.96
C PRO A 54 -9.17 12.31 5.77
N HIS A 55 -9.21 11.04 5.33
CA HIS A 55 -8.14 10.10 5.64
C HIS A 55 -6.93 10.49 4.78
N PHE A 56 -5.74 10.19 5.25
CA PHE A 56 -4.51 10.64 4.60
C PHE A 56 -3.66 9.49 4.07
N CYS A 57 -3.88 8.29 4.57
CA CYS A 57 -3.17 7.07 4.19
C CYS A 57 -4.03 5.83 4.46
N SER A 58 -3.49 4.70 4.12
CA SER A 58 -4.03 3.35 4.34
C SER A 58 -3.10 2.53 5.22
N ALA A 59 -3.60 1.44 5.80
CA ALA A 59 -2.79 0.46 6.53
C ALA A 59 -3.40 -0.93 6.43
N GLY A 60 -2.57 -1.95 6.70
CA GLY A 60 -2.99 -3.34 6.82
C GLY A 60 -2.81 -3.89 8.23
N VAL A 61 -3.73 -4.74 8.72
CA VAL A 61 -3.56 -5.49 9.95
C VAL A 61 -2.60 -6.64 9.71
N VAL A 62 -1.54 -6.76 10.50
CA VAL A 62 -0.53 -7.81 10.37
C VAL A 62 -0.57 -8.78 11.53
N ALA A 63 -0.39 -10.07 11.23
CA ALA A 63 -0.27 -11.10 12.23
C ALA A 63 1.01 -10.89 13.06
N SER A 64 0.84 -10.81 14.37
CA SER A 64 1.94 -10.57 15.30
C SER A 64 1.72 -11.28 16.64
N PRO A 65 2.78 -11.64 17.38
CA PRO A 65 2.63 -12.17 18.73
C PRO A 65 1.91 -11.23 19.71
N SER A 66 1.94 -9.92 19.43
CA SER A 66 1.28 -8.92 20.25
C SER A 66 -0.20 -8.70 19.88
N HIS A 67 -0.66 -9.16 18.71
CA HIS A 67 -2.02 -9.06 18.20
C HIS A 67 -2.58 -7.62 18.08
N ASP A 68 -1.72 -6.61 17.96
CA ASP A 68 -2.10 -5.20 18.01
C ASP A 68 -1.38 -4.32 16.97
N LEU A 69 -0.84 -4.93 15.91
CA LEU A 69 -0.01 -4.22 14.93
C LEU A 69 -0.69 -4.03 13.57
N LEU A 70 -0.38 -2.87 13.00
CA LEU A 70 -0.66 -2.50 11.61
C LEU A 70 0.67 -2.30 10.87
N VAL A 71 0.66 -2.48 9.56
CA VAL A 71 1.72 -2.05 8.64
C VAL A 71 1.22 -0.91 7.77
N THR A 72 2.08 0.07 7.51
CA THR A 72 1.85 1.20 6.62
C THR A 72 3.17 1.72 6.04
N ALA A 73 3.14 2.74 5.20
CA ALA A 73 4.35 3.44 4.78
C ALA A 73 4.87 4.37 5.89
N ALA A 74 6.19 4.54 5.98
CA ALA A 74 6.77 5.43 7.00
C ALA A 74 6.47 6.91 6.72
N HIS A 75 6.34 7.32 5.45
CA HIS A 75 5.94 8.68 5.12
C HIS A 75 4.52 9.02 5.61
N CYS A 76 3.65 8.03 5.84
CA CYS A 76 2.31 8.22 6.39
C CYS A 76 2.30 8.63 7.87
N VAL A 77 3.35 8.32 8.61
CA VAL A 77 3.41 8.61 10.05
C VAL A 77 4.21 9.87 10.38
N LEU A 78 4.60 10.61 9.36
CA LEU A 78 5.28 11.91 9.47
C LEU A 78 4.22 13.00 9.65
N GLY A 79 4.09 13.48 10.83
CA GLY A 79 3.11 14.52 11.10
C GLY A 79 2.92 14.72 12.60
N PRO A 80 1.85 15.34 13.05
CA PRO A 80 1.73 15.82 14.43
C PRO A 80 1.67 14.70 15.49
N GLY A 81 2.53 13.72 15.35
CA GLY A 81 2.82 12.66 16.35
C GLY A 81 1.60 12.16 17.12
N ALA A 82 1.49 10.88 17.29
CA ALA A 82 0.72 10.23 18.36
C ALA A 82 -0.82 10.33 18.36
N LEU A 83 -1.45 10.89 17.35
CA LEU A 83 -2.90 10.93 17.31
C LEU A 83 -3.43 10.44 15.95
N ILE A 84 -2.98 9.25 15.51
CA ILE A 84 -3.51 8.61 14.33
C ILE A 84 -4.61 7.66 14.75
N GLU A 85 -5.71 7.66 14.03
CA GLU A 85 -6.82 6.74 14.17
C GLU A 85 -6.89 5.81 12.95
N PHE A 86 -7.13 4.54 13.19
CA PHE A 86 -7.28 3.52 12.14
C PHE A 86 -8.73 3.02 12.10
N ALA A 87 -9.32 3.03 10.92
CA ALA A 87 -10.65 2.51 10.65
C ALA A 87 -10.53 1.27 9.74
N PRO A 88 -10.46 0.06 10.30
CA PRO A 88 -10.43 -1.17 9.51
C PRO A 88 -11.74 -1.40 8.77
N GLN A 89 -11.63 -1.95 7.55
CA GLN A 89 -12.78 -2.33 6.74
C GLN A 89 -13.77 -1.20 6.46
N LEU A 90 -13.28 0.07 6.51
CA LEU A 90 -14.09 1.23 6.17
C LEU A 90 -14.73 1.05 4.79
N HIS A 91 -16.04 1.27 4.66
CA HIS A 91 -16.76 1.32 3.40
C HIS A 91 -18.06 2.10 3.53
N ASP A 92 -18.47 2.79 2.48
CA ASP A 92 -19.74 3.52 2.38
C ASP A 92 -20.12 4.33 3.63
N ALA A 93 -19.12 4.93 4.25
CA ALA A 93 -19.28 5.65 5.49
C ALA A 93 -19.60 4.75 6.73
N GLU A 94 -19.47 3.45 6.65
CA GLU A 94 -19.63 2.53 7.75
C GLU A 94 -18.29 2.17 8.41
N LEU A 95 -18.31 1.99 9.72
CA LEU A 95 -17.17 1.60 10.56
C LEU A 95 -17.49 0.25 11.25
N PRO A 96 -17.51 -0.86 10.53
CA PRO A 96 -17.97 -2.14 11.07
C PRO A 96 -17.20 -2.56 12.32
N GLU A 97 -15.89 -2.34 12.33
CA GLU A 97 -15.02 -2.67 13.46
C GLU A 97 -14.64 -1.44 14.30
N GLY A 98 -15.29 -0.30 14.05
CA GLY A 98 -15.06 0.98 14.74
C GLY A 98 -13.70 1.59 14.46
N VAL A 99 -13.27 2.51 15.33
CA VAL A 99 -12.02 3.26 15.19
C VAL A 99 -11.04 2.84 16.27
N TRP A 100 -9.78 2.68 15.89
CA TRP A 100 -8.68 2.20 16.74
C TRP A 100 -7.62 3.29 16.86
N THR A 101 -7.24 3.63 18.09
CA THR A 101 -6.25 4.68 18.34
C THR A 101 -4.84 4.11 18.28
N VAL A 102 -3.97 4.71 17.49
CA VAL A 102 -2.54 4.38 17.45
C VAL A 102 -1.88 4.93 18.71
N THR A 103 -1.08 4.08 19.38
CA THR A 103 -0.34 4.43 20.60
C THR A 103 1.14 4.59 20.38
N ASP A 104 1.71 3.77 19.48
CA ASP A 104 3.14 3.73 19.23
C ASP A 104 3.41 3.52 17.74
N MET A 105 4.54 4.01 17.26
CA MET A 105 5.01 3.89 15.90
C MET A 105 6.43 3.35 15.90
N TYR A 106 6.70 2.42 15.01
CA TYR A 106 8.02 1.80 14.84
C TYR A 106 8.45 1.99 13.40
N ILE A 107 9.53 2.74 13.22
CA ILE A 107 10.03 3.19 11.92
C ILE A 107 11.47 2.68 11.76
N ASP A 108 11.85 2.35 10.52
CA ASP A 108 13.23 1.96 10.25
C ASP A 108 14.21 3.11 10.53
N PRO A 109 15.34 2.87 11.21
CA PRO A 109 16.33 3.91 11.48
C PRO A 109 16.89 4.59 10.24
N ALA A 110 17.01 3.90 9.10
CA ALA A 110 17.49 4.51 7.87
C ALA A 110 16.47 5.51 7.31
N TRP A 111 15.18 5.20 7.42
CA TRP A 111 14.14 6.19 7.12
C TRP A 111 14.21 7.39 8.05
N GLN A 112 14.34 7.19 9.35
CA GLN A 112 14.42 8.27 10.33
C GLN A 112 15.61 9.22 10.08
N MET A 113 16.75 8.70 9.62
CA MET A 113 17.98 9.48 9.43
C MET A 113 18.06 10.19 8.07
N SER A 114 17.54 9.59 7.01
CA SER A 114 17.79 10.04 5.63
C SER A 114 16.60 10.02 4.72
N PHE A 115 15.42 9.57 5.19
CA PHE A 115 14.23 9.36 4.36
C PHE A 115 14.51 8.43 3.16
N ASP A 116 15.32 7.39 3.40
CA ASP A 116 15.68 6.43 2.35
C ASP A 116 14.43 5.67 1.89
N PRO A 117 14.03 5.78 0.63
CA PRO A 117 12.81 5.15 0.12
C PRO A 117 12.82 3.61 0.21
N ARG A 118 14.00 2.99 0.32
CA ARG A 118 14.14 1.55 0.55
C ARG A 118 13.68 1.11 1.94
N HIS A 119 13.41 2.05 2.83
CA HIS A 119 13.00 1.84 4.22
C HIS A 119 11.68 2.53 4.57
N ASP A 120 10.89 2.91 3.55
CA ASP A 120 9.60 3.57 3.72
C ASP A 120 8.51 2.60 4.19
N VAL A 121 8.69 2.07 5.38
CA VAL A 121 7.75 1.17 6.06
C VAL A 121 7.70 1.47 7.55
N ALA A 122 6.51 1.38 8.13
CA ALA A 122 6.28 1.55 9.56
C ALA A 122 5.31 0.49 10.08
N PHE A 123 5.47 0.13 11.37
CA PHE A 123 4.46 -0.60 12.12
C PHE A 123 3.85 0.32 13.17
N LEU A 124 2.52 0.26 13.27
CA LEU A 124 1.75 1.03 14.24
C LEU A 124 1.13 0.09 15.25
N ARG A 125 1.28 0.40 16.54
CA ARG A 125 0.53 -0.28 17.60
C ARG A 125 -0.76 0.45 17.85
N VAL A 126 -1.85 -0.29 17.98
CA VAL A 126 -3.16 0.27 18.35
C VAL A 126 -3.56 -0.15 19.76
N ALA A 127 -4.22 0.75 20.47
CA ALA A 127 -4.79 0.47 21.79
C ALA A 127 -5.88 -0.60 21.70
N PRO A 128 -6.01 -1.47 22.71
CA PRO A 128 -7.17 -2.35 22.80
C PRO A 128 -8.48 -1.55 22.84
N ARG A 129 -9.49 -2.04 22.12
CA ARG A 129 -10.82 -1.44 22.07
C ARG A 129 -11.84 -2.38 22.69
N ALA A 130 -12.60 -1.92 23.69
CA ALA A 130 -13.56 -2.74 24.45
C ALA A 130 -12.96 -4.06 24.96
N GLY A 131 -11.69 -4.03 25.40
CA GLY A 131 -10.97 -5.20 25.93
C GLY A 131 -10.48 -6.19 24.87
N LYS A 132 -10.67 -5.92 23.57
CA LYS A 132 -10.18 -6.73 22.45
C LYS A 132 -8.96 -6.09 21.80
N LYS A 133 -8.03 -6.92 21.33
CA LYS A 133 -6.96 -6.50 20.41
C LYS A 133 -7.49 -6.49 18.99
N ILE A 134 -6.81 -5.82 18.07
CA ILE A 134 -7.32 -5.67 16.71
C ILE A 134 -7.42 -7.01 15.98
N GLU A 135 -6.46 -7.93 16.19
CA GLU A 135 -6.50 -9.26 15.59
C GLU A 135 -7.61 -10.17 16.18
N ASP A 136 -8.28 -9.76 17.27
CA ASP A 136 -9.47 -10.46 17.78
C ASP A 136 -10.73 -10.18 16.94
N VAL A 137 -10.68 -9.15 16.08
CA VAL A 137 -11.83 -8.71 15.27
C VAL A 137 -11.52 -8.66 13.77
N VAL A 138 -10.26 -8.39 13.42
CA VAL A 138 -9.76 -8.35 12.04
C VAL A 138 -8.58 -9.29 11.91
N ALA A 139 -8.70 -10.32 11.08
CA ALA A 139 -7.60 -11.27 10.88
C ALA A 139 -6.36 -10.57 10.32
N GLY A 140 -5.26 -10.58 11.07
CA GLY A 140 -3.96 -10.09 10.63
C GLY A 140 -3.34 -11.03 9.59
N LEU A 141 -2.66 -10.46 8.58
CA LEU A 141 -1.93 -11.23 7.58
C LEU A 141 -0.45 -11.34 7.96
N PRO A 142 0.17 -12.53 7.85
CA PRO A 142 1.60 -12.67 8.10
C PRO A 142 2.42 -11.95 7.01
N LEU A 143 3.63 -11.49 7.38
CA LEU A 143 4.56 -10.92 6.42
C LEU A 143 5.34 -12.01 5.68
N ALA A 144 5.65 -11.75 4.41
CA ALA A 144 6.56 -12.57 3.61
C ALA A 144 7.41 -11.72 2.66
N ALA A 145 8.48 -12.31 2.14
CA ALA A 145 9.22 -11.71 1.04
C ALA A 145 8.40 -11.80 -0.26
N PRO A 146 8.46 -10.77 -1.12
CA PRO A 146 7.75 -10.75 -2.40
C PRO A 146 8.28 -11.80 -3.37
N ARG A 147 7.41 -12.35 -4.19
CA ARG A 147 7.74 -13.30 -5.27
C ARG A 147 7.55 -12.62 -6.61
N VAL A 148 8.67 -12.30 -7.23
CA VAL A 148 8.71 -11.64 -8.54
C VAL A 148 8.05 -12.51 -9.61
N GLY A 149 7.26 -11.89 -10.48
CA GLY A 149 6.52 -12.53 -11.55
C GLY A 149 5.20 -13.18 -11.14
N GLU A 150 4.93 -13.35 -9.83
CA GLU A 150 3.64 -13.82 -9.35
C GLU A 150 2.65 -12.65 -9.19
N PRO A 151 1.34 -12.89 -9.36
CA PRO A 151 0.33 -11.86 -9.10
C PRO A 151 0.36 -11.38 -7.66
N VAL A 152 0.25 -10.07 -7.46
CA VAL A 152 0.04 -9.42 -6.18
C VAL A 152 -1.23 -8.58 -6.24
N THR A 153 -2.03 -8.62 -5.18
CA THR A 153 -3.19 -7.74 -5.03
C THR A 153 -2.82 -6.58 -4.13
N VAL A 154 -2.92 -5.38 -4.67
CA VAL A 154 -2.66 -4.12 -3.97
C VAL A 154 -3.99 -3.47 -3.63
N SER A 155 -4.12 -2.94 -2.42
CA SER A 155 -5.35 -2.27 -1.99
C SER A 155 -5.04 -1.02 -1.19
N GLY A 156 -5.89 0.01 -1.33
CA GLY A 156 -5.74 1.25 -0.58
C GLY A 156 -7.01 2.09 -0.62
N TYR A 157 -7.10 3.07 0.27
CA TYR A 157 -8.23 3.97 0.42
C TYR A 157 -7.89 5.32 -0.20
N PRO A 158 -8.40 5.65 -1.40
CA PRO A 158 -8.11 6.94 -2.04
C PRO A 158 -8.86 8.06 -1.33
N MET A 159 -8.19 9.17 -1.09
CA MET A 159 -8.78 10.36 -0.48
C MET A 159 -10.02 10.83 -1.23
N GLY A 160 -11.12 11.05 -0.52
CA GLY A 160 -12.37 11.54 -1.13
C GLY A 160 -13.24 10.50 -1.83
N SER A 161 -12.92 9.21 -1.79
CA SER A 161 -13.72 8.14 -2.43
C SER A 161 -14.95 7.70 -1.64
N GLY A 162 -15.33 8.42 -0.59
CA GLY A 162 -16.48 8.05 0.25
C GLY A 162 -16.23 6.86 1.17
N GLY A 163 -14.99 6.36 1.23
CA GLY A 163 -14.57 5.28 2.12
C GLY A 163 -14.53 3.90 1.48
N ARG A 164 -14.76 3.76 0.18
CA ARG A 164 -14.54 2.48 -0.52
C ARG A 164 -13.08 2.33 -0.91
N PRO A 165 -12.45 1.18 -0.62
CA PRO A 165 -11.10 0.90 -1.06
C PRO A 165 -11.04 0.60 -2.56
N LEU A 166 -9.91 0.96 -3.16
CA LEU A 166 -9.48 0.48 -4.47
C LEU A 166 -8.68 -0.81 -4.32
N THR A 167 -8.76 -1.66 -5.32
CA THR A 167 -7.90 -2.83 -5.45
C THR A 167 -7.45 -3.03 -6.88
N CYS A 168 -6.28 -3.63 -7.05
CA CYS A 168 -5.76 -4.05 -8.35
C CYS A 168 -4.90 -5.30 -8.18
N THR A 169 -4.92 -6.17 -9.18
CA THR A 169 -4.06 -7.35 -9.21
C THR A 169 -3.23 -7.34 -10.48
N ALA A 170 -1.91 -7.38 -10.32
CA ALA A 170 -0.95 -7.39 -11.43
C ALA A 170 0.27 -8.26 -11.05
N PRO A 171 1.10 -8.68 -12.02
CA PRO A 171 2.38 -9.30 -11.71
C PRO A 171 3.30 -8.35 -10.94
N LEU A 172 3.96 -8.87 -9.92
CA LEU A 172 4.97 -8.12 -9.16
C LEU A 172 6.29 -8.12 -9.92
N GLU A 173 6.88 -6.94 -10.06
CA GLU A 173 8.18 -6.74 -10.70
C GLU A 173 9.22 -6.29 -9.65
N ALA A 174 10.48 -6.73 -9.83
CA ALA A 174 11.59 -6.20 -9.06
C ALA A 174 12.13 -4.94 -9.72
N VAL A 175 12.34 -3.90 -8.94
CA VAL A 175 13.03 -2.67 -9.34
C VAL A 175 14.26 -2.43 -8.45
N GLU A 176 15.12 -1.46 -8.79
CA GLU A 176 16.38 -1.22 -8.09
C GLU A 176 16.19 -1.03 -6.57
N ASP A 177 15.18 -0.23 -6.18
CA ASP A 177 14.95 0.15 -4.78
C ASP A 177 13.68 -0.48 -4.19
N GLY A 178 13.17 -1.58 -4.77
CA GLY A 178 11.96 -2.24 -4.23
C GLY A 178 11.23 -3.15 -5.19
N SER A 179 9.93 -3.05 -5.13
CA SER A 179 8.99 -3.75 -6.01
C SER A 179 8.08 -2.76 -6.72
N ALA A 180 7.61 -3.14 -7.91
CA ALA A 180 6.64 -2.36 -8.68
C ALA A 180 5.49 -3.23 -9.19
N ILE A 181 4.35 -2.61 -9.45
CA ILE A 181 3.28 -3.15 -10.28
C ILE A 181 2.82 -2.10 -11.29
N HIS A 182 2.44 -2.55 -12.47
CA HIS A 182 1.74 -1.71 -13.44
C HIS A 182 0.24 -1.80 -13.18
N CYS A 183 -0.32 -0.73 -12.61
CA CYS A 183 -1.73 -0.61 -12.31
C CYS A 183 -2.13 0.86 -12.18
N SER A 184 -2.99 1.33 -13.07
CA SER A 184 -3.45 2.70 -13.05
C SER A 184 -4.59 2.93 -12.04
N GLY A 185 -4.73 4.17 -11.57
CA GLY A 185 -5.92 4.63 -10.87
C GLY A 185 -5.83 4.69 -9.35
N PHE A 186 -4.71 4.31 -8.74
CA PHE A 186 -4.43 4.68 -7.36
C PHE A 186 -4.12 6.18 -7.26
N GLY A 187 -4.30 6.76 -6.10
CA GLY A 187 -4.09 8.19 -5.89
C GLY A 187 -3.79 8.51 -4.42
N GLU A 188 -3.76 9.80 -4.10
CA GLU A 188 -3.53 10.25 -2.73
C GLU A 188 -4.43 9.51 -1.72
N GLY A 189 -3.88 9.19 -0.54
CA GLY A 189 -4.54 8.44 0.51
C GLY A 189 -4.36 6.93 0.41
N THR A 190 -3.99 6.37 -0.75
CA THR A 190 -3.74 4.92 -0.89
C THR A 190 -2.39 4.49 -0.32
N SER A 191 -1.47 5.42 -0.09
CA SER A 191 -0.18 5.20 0.56
C SER A 191 -0.32 4.34 1.83
N GLY A 192 0.59 3.41 2.05
CA GLY A 192 0.55 2.45 3.14
C GLY A 192 -0.41 1.28 2.94
N GLY A 193 -1.17 1.29 1.87
CA GLY A 193 -2.06 0.19 1.51
C GLY A 193 -1.31 -1.12 1.27
N PRO A 194 -1.81 -2.27 1.79
CA PRO A 194 -1.07 -3.53 1.76
C PRO A 194 -1.03 -4.15 0.37
N TRP A 195 0.12 -4.74 0.04
CA TRP A 195 0.33 -5.63 -1.10
C TRP A 195 0.24 -7.07 -0.62
N VAL A 196 -0.64 -7.86 -1.18
CA VAL A 196 -0.93 -9.22 -0.69
C VAL A 196 -0.67 -10.27 -1.78
N GLN A 197 0.20 -11.24 -1.49
CA GLN A 197 0.43 -12.45 -2.28
C GLN A 197 0.11 -13.68 -1.43
N ASN A 198 -0.71 -14.58 -1.93
CA ASN A 198 -1.01 -15.85 -1.26
C ASN A 198 -1.41 -15.70 0.22
N GLY A 199 -2.18 -14.64 0.55
CA GLY A 199 -2.62 -14.34 1.91
C GLY A 199 -1.53 -13.79 2.83
N GLN A 200 -0.42 -13.31 2.29
CA GLN A 200 0.70 -12.73 3.04
C GLN A 200 0.97 -11.29 2.57
N VAL A 201 1.28 -10.40 3.49
CA VAL A 201 1.72 -9.04 3.15
C VAL A 201 3.16 -9.08 2.68
N VAL A 202 3.39 -8.62 1.46
CA VAL A 202 4.70 -8.62 0.80
C VAL A 202 5.19 -7.21 0.45
N GLY A 203 4.40 -6.19 0.74
CA GLY A 203 4.70 -4.79 0.47
C GLY A 203 3.61 -3.86 0.98
N VAL A 204 3.85 -2.56 0.82
CA VAL A 204 2.87 -1.48 1.01
C VAL A 204 3.04 -0.46 -0.10
N ILE A 205 2.01 0.30 -0.44
CA ILE A 205 2.14 1.46 -1.32
C ILE A 205 3.06 2.48 -0.63
N GLY A 206 4.28 2.65 -1.14
CA GLY A 206 5.33 3.47 -0.53
C GLY A 206 6.68 3.18 -1.16
N GLY A 207 7.78 3.71 -0.59
CA GLY A 207 9.12 3.51 -1.11
C GLY A 207 9.49 4.49 -2.21
N PRO A 208 10.04 4.04 -3.36
CA PRO A 208 10.37 4.94 -4.46
C PRO A 208 9.18 5.84 -4.82
N GLU A 209 9.46 7.15 -4.98
CA GLU A 209 8.42 8.13 -5.34
C GLU A 209 7.19 8.09 -4.41
N GLN A 210 7.39 7.73 -3.13
CA GLN A 210 6.33 7.57 -2.11
C GLN A 210 5.16 6.66 -2.52
N GLY A 211 5.41 5.70 -3.39
CA GLY A 211 4.41 4.75 -3.89
C GLY A 211 4.14 4.86 -5.38
N GLY A 212 4.45 6.00 -6.00
CA GLY A 212 4.35 6.22 -7.43
C GLY A 212 3.96 7.64 -7.81
N CYS A 213 4.78 8.29 -8.64
CA CYS A 213 4.47 9.58 -9.25
C CYS A 213 3.88 9.44 -10.65
N SER A 214 3.90 8.23 -11.19
CA SER A 214 3.19 7.89 -12.43
C SER A 214 1.80 7.37 -12.10
N PRO A 215 0.76 7.78 -12.82
CA PRO A 215 -0.59 7.29 -12.58
C PRO A 215 -0.77 5.79 -12.90
N ASP A 216 0.23 5.15 -13.49
CA ASP A 216 0.15 3.79 -14.04
C ASP A 216 1.06 2.78 -13.31
N VAL A 217 1.86 3.23 -12.34
CA VAL A 217 2.83 2.38 -11.61
C VAL A 217 2.77 2.68 -10.13
N GLU A 218 2.65 1.61 -9.33
CA GLU A 218 2.77 1.66 -7.88
C GLU A 218 4.06 0.98 -7.43
N TYR A 219 4.69 1.54 -6.40
CA TYR A 219 5.92 1.03 -5.82
C TYR A 219 5.72 0.56 -4.36
N SER A 220 6.61 -0.31 -3.93
CA SER A 220 6.74 -0.75 -2.55
C SER A 220 8.20 -0.83 -2.15
N THR A 221 8.50 -0.40 -0.91
CA THR A 221 9.74 -0.72 -0.21
C THR A 221 10.04 -2.23 -0.28
N PRO A 222 11.33 -2.66 -0.34
CA PRO A 222 11.68 -4.07 -0.31
C PRO A 222 11.27 -4.74 1.02
N PHE A 223 10.40 -5.75 0.98
CA PHE A 223 10.06 -6.54 2.16
C PHE A 223 11.06 -7.70 2.33
N GLY A 224 12.01 -7.50 3.24
CA GLY A 224 13.10 -8.40 3.52
C GLY A 224 13.37 -8.59 5.02
N PRO A 225 14.58 -9.05 5.38
CA PRO A 225 14.97 -9.29 6.77
C PRO A 225 14.84 -8.06 7.67
N ASP A 226 15.09 -6.85 7.15
CA ASP A 226 15.02 -5.59 7.91
C ASP A 226 13.57 -5.28 8.32
N VAL A 227 12.61 -5.46 7.41
CA VAL A 227 11.17 -5.29 7.70
C VAL A 227 10.71 -6.34 8.72
N GLN A 228 11.21 -7.58 8.61
CA GLN A 228 10.91 -8.63 9.59
C GLN A 228 11.51 -8.33 10.97
N ALA A 229 12.70 -7.74 11.02
CA ALA A 229 13.33 -7.29 12.28
C ALA A 229 12.54 -6.13 12.89
N LEU A 230 12.07 -5.18 12.07
CA LEU A 230 11.23 -4.07 12.51
C LEU A 230 9.89 -4.57 13.08
N LEU A 231 9.22 -5.53 12.42
CA LEU A 231 8.02 -6.19 12.96
C LEU A 231 8.31 -6.85 14.32
N SER A 232 9.42 -7.56 14.42
CA SER A 232 9.81 -8.25 15.66
C SER A 232 10.04 -7.25 16.80
N ARG A 233 10.68 -6.11 16.51
CA ARG A 233 10.87 -5.00 17.46
C ARG A 233 9.52 -4.41 17.89
N ALA A 234 8.63 -4.14 16.94
CA ALA A 234 7.30 -3.64 17.23
C ALA A 234 6.48 -4.62 18.09
N ALA A 235 6.51 -5.92 17.77
CA ALA A 235 5.80 -6.94 18.53
C ALA A 235 6.33 -7.14 19.95
N ALA A 236 7.65 -6.98 20.17
CA ALA A 236 8.26 -7.06 21.50
C ALA A 236 7.81 -5.93 22.44
N GLY A 237 7.31 -4.83 21.90
CA GLY A 237 6.88 -3.67 22.67
C GLY A 237 8.02 -2.74 23.05
N GLY A 238 7.71 -1.83 23.96
CA GLY A 238 8.61 -0.76 24.35
C GLY A 238 8.09 0.58 23.83
N ASN A 239 8.87 1.65 24.08
CA ASN A 239 8.51 2.97 23.58
C ASN A 239 8.60 3.00 22.06
N GLY A 240 7.60 3.60 21.42
CA GLY A 240 7.65 3.90 20.01
C GLY A 240 8.74 4.89 19.66
N ASP A 241 9.03 5.02 18.38
CA ASP A 241 10.01 5.96 17.87
C ASP A 241 9.49 7.40 17.90
N VAL A 242 10.40 8.33 18.05
CA VAL A 242 10.10 9.77 17.93
C VAL A 242 10.24 10.15 16.46
N LEU A 243 9.22 10.82 15.93
CA LEU A 243 9.21 11.24 14.53
C LEU A 243 10.33 12.22 14.23
N PRO A 244 11.02 12.08 13.09
CA PRO A 244 11.97 13.08 12.64
C PRO A 244 11.26 14.42 12.36
N ILE A 245 11.88 15.52 12.80
CA ILE A 245 11.38 16.87 12.55
C ILE A 245 11.86 17.29 11.15
N GLY A 246 10.96 17.82 10.33
CA GLY A 246 11.31 18.50 9.08
C GLY A 246 11.16 17.70 7.80
N PHE A 247 10.47 16.56 7.84
CA PHE A 247 10.03 15.92 6.61
C PHE A 247 8.96 16.77 5.92
N THR A 248 9.23 17.14 4.70
CA THR A 248 8.19 17.60 3.77
C THR A 248 7.97 16.46 2.81
N ALA A 249 6.76 15.92 2.76
CA ALA A 249 6.38 15.01 1.71
C ALA A 249 6.72 15.68 0.38
N ASN A 250 7.68 15.14 -0.33
CA ASN A 250 7.87 15.52 -1.71
C ASN A 250 6.73 14.88 -2.48
N ALA A 251 5.61 15.60 -2.52
CA ALA A 251 4.60 15.27 -3.49
C ALA A 251 5.27 15.27 -4.87
N CYS A 252 4.95 14.29 -5.68
CA CYS A 252 5.31 14.29 -7.06
C CYS A 252 4.97 15.62 -7.72
#